data_f364bbd91fd3e972e60a52c693756536
#
_entry.id   f364bbd91fd3e972e60a52c693756536
#
_cell.length_a   1.000
_cell.length_b   1.000
_cell.length_c   1.000
_cell.angle_alpha   90.00
_cell.angle_beta   90.00
_cell.angle_gamma   90.00
#
_symmetry.space_group_name_H-M   'P 1'
#
loop_
_entity.id
_entity.type
_entity.pdbx_description
1 polymer ?
#
loop_
_entity_poly.entity_id
_entity_poly.type
_entity_poly.pdbx_seq_one_letter_code
_entity_poly.pdbx_strand_id
1 'polypeptide(L)'
;MLRFRKIIVALICLYIFLIPLQTHWLYDQKLIGGEPWQYGALKIFATELLFFVILCLSIFYFLKTKQEKLNWKFSWLKVITIFSLLAMFALNYYFAIDRGLAFYKLTIYIQAIALFFLLFALRSNLEKISFALVLSGGVQSILAIIQFASQKVFASKWLGMASQNPTILGTPVVETADGRWLRAFGTFSHPNILAGFLVFAILCGIFLFVKQQVENK
;
A
#
# COMPACT_ATOMS: atom_id res chain seq x y z
N MET A 1 10.54 -26.36 7.56
CA MET A 1 10.23 -25.56 6.36
C MET A 1 8.76 -25.16 6.27
N LEU A 2 7.79 -26.08 6.46
CA LEU A 2 6.34 -25.75 6.40
C LEU A 2 5.91 -24.68 7.43
N ARG A 3 6.41 -24.77 8.67
CA ARG A 3 6.15 -23.76 9.72
C ARG A 3 6.68 -22.37 9.33
N PHE A 4 7.86 -22.32 8.71
CA PHE A 4 8.48 -21.06 8.29
C PHE A 4 7.66 -20.36 7.19
N ARG A 5 7.15 -21.12 6.19
CA ARG A 5 6.23 -20.60 5.18
C ARG A 5 4.95 -20.02 5.80
N LYS A 6 4.37 -20.70 6.81
CA LYS A 6 3.19 -20.18 7.51
C LYS A 6 3.46 -18.84 8.20
N ILE A 7 4.66 -18.67 8.79
CA ILE A 7 5.07 -17.39 9.41
C ILE A 7 5.15 -16.30 8.36
N ILE A 8 5.80 -16.55 7.21
CA ILE A 8 5.88 -15.55 6.12
C ILE A 8 4.49 -15.14 5.65
N VAL A 9 3.59 -16.09 5.44
CA VAL A 9 2.20 -15.80 5.03
C VAL A 9 1.48 -14.97 6.08
N ALA A 10 1.62 -15.28 7.36
CA ALA A 10 1.02 -14.52 8.45
C ALA A 10 1.55 -13.08 8.51
N LEU A 11 2.87 -12.91 8.35
CA LEU A 11 3.48 -11.58 8.28
C LEU A 11 3.03 -10.77 7.07
N ILE A 12 2.82 -11.42 5.91
CA ILE A 12 2.26 -10.75 4.71
C ILE A 12 0.80 -10.35 4.96
N CYS A 13 -0.01 -11.21 5.57
CA CYS A 13 -1.38 -10.84 5.93
C CYS A 13 -1.39 -9.64 6.90
N LEU A 14 -0.52 -9.65 7.90
CA LEU A 14 -0.34 -8.51 8.81
C LEU A 14 0.10 -7.24 8.06
N TYR A 15 1.08 -7.34 7.18
CA TYR A 15 1.55 -6.23 6.35
C TYR A 15 0.40 -5.62 5.52
N ILE A 16 -0.37 -6.47 4.82
CA ILE A 16 -1.50 -6.02 4.00
C ILE A 16 -2.59 -5.37 4.86
N PHE A 17 -2.87 -5.92 6.03
CA PHE A 17 -3.80 -5.33 6.98
C PHE A 17 -3.34 -3.94 7.45
N LEU A 18 -2.03 -3.75 7.64
CA LEU A 18 -1.42 -2.52 8.14
C LEU A 18 -1.11 -1.48 7.06
N ILE A 19 -1.22 -1.80 5.76
CA ILE A 19 -0.94 -0.86 4.64
C ILE A 19 -1.64 0.50 4.82
N PRO A 20 -2.92 0.59 5.27
CA PRO A 20 -3.58 1.88 5.46
C PRO A 20 -2.95 2.75 6.55
N LEU A 21 -2.22 2.16 7.50
CA LEU A 21 -1.60 2.93 8.58
C LEU A 21 -0.42 3.74 8.06
N GLN A 22 -0.57 5.05 8.05
CA GLN A 22 0.38 6.01 7.48
C GLN A 22 1.42 6.48 8.51
N THR A 23 1.67 5.69 9.56
CA THR A 23 2.72 5.98 10.56
C THR A 23 4.07 6.07 9.89
N HIS A 24 4.73 7.22 9.98
CA HIS A 24 6.02 7.47 9.32
C HIS A 24 6.91 8.38 10.14
N TRP A 25 8.23 8.27 9.88
CA TRP A 25 9.22 9.24 10.27
C TRP A 25 9.57 10.12 9.08
N LEU A 26 9.45 11.43 9.28
CA LEU A 26 9.89 12.44 8.34
C LEU A 26 11.38 12.72 8.65
N TYR A 27 12.27 12.49 7.68
CA TYR A 27 13.69 12.76 7.88
C TYR A 27 14.22 13.92 7.01
N ASP A 28 13.52 14.29 5.94
CA ASP A 28 13.81 15.46 5.13
C ASP A 28 12.53 16.04 4.52
N GLN A 29 12.45 17.36 4.43
CA GLN A 29 11.30 18.08 3.90
C GLN A 29 11.79 19.16 2.95
N LYS A 30 11.48 19.01 1.67
CA LYS A 30 11.77 20.04 0.68
C LYS A 30 10.79 21.21 0.82
N LEU A 31 11.30 22.42 0.61
CA LEU A 31 10.52 23.64 0.65
C LEU A 31 10.36 24.21 -0.76
N ILE A 32 9.21 24.83 -1.05
CA ILE A 32 8.97 25.63 -2.23
C ILE A 32 8.44 27.00 -1.76
N GLY A 33 9.15 28.08 -2.10
CA GLY A 33 8.79 29.41 -1.65
C GLY A 33 8.84 29.61 -0.12
N GLY A 34 9.63 28.79 0.61
CA GLY A 34 9.68 28.79 2.07
C GLY A 34 8.64 27.88 2.75
N GLU A 35 7.66 27.35 2.00
CA GLU A 35 6.62 26.49 2.53
C GLU A 35 6.92 25.00 2.31
N PRO A 36 6.54 24.10 3.26
CA PRO A 36 6.73 22.67 3.14
C PRO A 36 6.04 22.08 1.91
N TRP A 37 6.81 21.52 0.99
CA TRP A 37 6.26 20.85 -0.18
C TRP A 37 5.89 19.40 0.11
N GLN A 38 4.60 19.11 0.12
CA GLN A 38 4.06 17.80 0.52
C GLN A 38 4.65 16.62 -0.26
N TYR A 39 4.88 16.78 -1.57
CA TYR A 39 5.45 15.72 -2.43
C TYR A 39 6.96 15.60 -2.34
N GLY A 40 7.65 16.57 -1.75
CA GLY A 40 9.09 16.59 -1.50
C GLY A 40 9.47 16.06 -0.12
N ALA A 41 8.52 15.53 0.64
CA ALA A 41 8.78 14.92 1.94
C ALA A 41 9.40 13.53 1.77
N LEU A 42 10.57 13.32 2.36
CA LEU A 42 11.23 12.02 2.45
C LEU A 42 10.80 11.36 3.77
N LYS A 43 10.10 10.23 3.65
CA LYS A 43 9.44 9.55 4.78
C LYS A 43 9.82 8.08 4.81
N ILE A 44 9.95 7.52 5.99
CA ILE A 44 10.08 6.07 6.19
C ILE A 44 8.81 5.61 6.91
N PHE A 45 8.03 4.77 6.27
CA PHE A 45 6.83 4.20 6.86
C PHE A 45 7.15 3.01 7.75
N ALA A 46 6.44 2.85 8.86
CA ALA A 46 6.60 1.71 9.75
C ALA A 46 6.33 0.37 9.01
N THR A 47 5.41 0.39 8.05
CA THR A 47 5.11 -0.76 7.18
C THR A 47 6.26 -1.15 6.27
N GLU A 48 7.15 -0.21 5.87
CA GLU A 48 8.35 -0.52 5.09
C GLU A 48 9.33 -1.38 5.88
N LEU A 49 9.51 -1.10 7.17
CA LEU A 49 10.37 -1.92 8.03
C LEU A 49 9.85 -3.35 8.12
N LEU A 50 8.53 -3.51 8.30
CA LEU A 50 7.90 -4.83 8.28
C LEU A 50 8.11 -5.53 6.93
N PHE A 51 7.96 -4.80 5.82
CA PHE A 51 8.20 -5.33 4.48
C PHE A 51 9.64 -5.83 4.30
N PHE A 52 10.65 -5.10 4.76
CA PHE A 52 12.05 -5.54 4.70
C PHE A 52 12.28 -6.83 5.49
N VAL A 53 11.69 -6.95 6.68
CA VAL A 53 11.76 -8.20 7.47
C VAL A 53 11.13 -9.37 6.68
N ILE A 54 9.95 -9.17 6.09
CA ILE A 54 9.28 -10.18 5.27
C ILE A 54 10.15 -10.57 4.07
N LEU A 55 10.76 -9.59 3.40
CA LEU A 55 11.61 -9.82 2.24
C LEU A 55 12.84 -10.65 2.61
N CYS A 56 13.55 -10.30 3.69
CA CYS A 56 14.71 -11.05 4.19
C CYS A 56 14.34 -12.50 4.54
N LEU A 57 13.24 -12.70 5.27
CA LEU A 57 12.74 -14.03 5.62
C LEU A 57 12.35 -14.84 4.37
N SER A 58 11.74 -14.19 3.39
CA SER A 58 11.32 -14.83 2.14
C SER A 58 12.52 -15.24 1.30
N ILE A 59 13.53 -14.38 1.15
CA ILE A 59 14.79 -14.71 0.47
C ILE A 59 15.45 -15.92 1.14
N PHE A 60 15.60 -15.89 2.48
CA PHE A 60 16.16 -17.00 3.23
C PHE A 60 15.38 -18.31 2.99
N TYR A 61 14.05 -18.24 3.00
CA TYR A 61 13.18 -19.39 2.74
C TYR A 61 13.40 -19.93 1.33
N PHE A 62 13.43 -19.09 0.30
CA PHE A 62 13.61 -19.52 -1.09
C PHE A 62 15.01 -20.08 -1.37
N LEU A 63 16.05 -19.57 -0.71
CA LEU A 63 17.41 -20.09 -0.82
C LEU A 63 17.55 -21.49 -0.16
N LYS A 64 16.83 -21.74 0.94
CA LYS A 64 16.88 -23.02 1.66
C LYS A 64 15.94 -24.11 1.08
N THR A 65 14.85 -23.69 0.45
CA THR A 65 13.96 -24.60 -0.25
C THR A 65 14.43 -24.71 -1.70
N LYS A 66 14.89 -25.92 -2.12
CA LYS A 66 15.00 -26.24 -3.55
C LYS A 66 13.56 -26.26 -4.12
N GLN A 67 12.96 -25.09 -4.29
CA GLN A 67 11.67 -25.01 -4.95
C GLN A 67 11.82 -25.55 -6.37
N GLU A 68 10.84 -26.36 -6.78
CA GLU A 68 10.63 -26.70 -8.17
C GLU A 68 10.85 -25.42 -9.00
N LYS A 69 11.81 -25.49 -9.92
CA LYS A 69 12.18 -24.37 -10.77
C LYS A 69 10.90 -23.71 -11.22
N LEU A 70 10.70 -22.47 -10.77
CA LEU A 70 9.60 -21.64 -11.27
C LEU A 70 9.67 -21.79 -12.80
N ASN A 71 8.72 -22.51 -13.40
CA ASN A 71 8.75 -22.84 -14.82
C ASN A 71 8.43 -21.55 -15.58
N TRP A 72 9.37 -20.62 -15.47
CA TRP A 72 9.32 -19.31 -16.12
C TRP A 72 9.72 -19.52 -17.56
N LYS A 73 8.74 -19.90 -18.38
CA LYS A 73 9.00 -19.95 -19.82
C LYS A 73 9.53 -18.59 -20.26
N PHE A 74 10.76 -18.61 -20.78
CA PHE A 74 11.37 -17.42 -21.36
C PHE A 74 10.44 -16.89 -22.47
N SER A 75 10.14 -15.60 -22.42
CA SER A 75 9.34 -14.92 -23.44
C SER A 75 9.99 -13.57 -23.70
N TRP A 76 10.24 -13.27 -24.96
CA TRP A 76 10.76 -11.98 -25.39
C TRP A 76 9.92 -10.80 -24.87
N LEU A 77 8.60 -10.99 -24.81
CA LEU A 77 7.69 -9.97 -24.27
C LEU A 77 8.04 -9.61 -22.80
N LYS A 78 8.36 -10.59 -21.96
CA LYS A 78 8.77 -10.35 -20.57
C LYS A 78 10.09 -9.59 -20.48
N VAL A 79 11.04 -9.93 -21.35
CA VAL A 79 12.34 -9.23 -21.42
C VAL A 79 12.15 -7.78 -21.82
N ILE A 80 11.36 -7.53 -22.87
CA ILE A 80 11.04 -6.18 -23.33
C ILE A 80 10.35 -5.38 -22.22
N THR A 81 9.38 -5.97 -21.52
CA THR A 81 8.66 -5.31 -20.41
C THR A 81 9.62 -4.94 -19.28
N ILE A 82 10.51 -5.85 -18.86
CA ILE A 82 11.49 -5.57 -17.80
C ILE A 82 12.46 -4.48 -18.27
N PHE A 83 12.96 -4.58 -19.50
CA PHE A 83 13.89 -3.59 -20.04
C PHE A 83 13.26 -2.21 -20.17
N SER A 84 12.00 -2.12 -20.65
CA SER A 84 11.28 -0.85 -20.75
C SER A 84 11.03 -0.21 -19.37
N LEU A 85 10.72 -1.00 -18.35
CA LEU A 85 10.60 -0.52 -16.97
C LEU A 85 11.93 0.01 -16.44
N LEU A 86 13.02 -0.72 -16.63
CA LEU A 86 14.36 -0.28 -16.21
C LEU A 86 14.79 1.00 -16.93
N ALA A 87 14.54 1.07 -18.25
CA ALA A 87 14.82 2.27 -19.03
C ALA A 87 13.99 3.48 -18.54
N MET A 88 12.71 3.28 -18.26
CA MET A 88 11.84 4.33 -17.71
C MET A 88 12.38 4.83 -16.35
N PHE A 89 12.82 3.96 -15.46
CA PHE A 89 13.40 4.35 -14.19
C PHE A 89 14.73 5.09 -14.35
N ALA A 90 15.59 4.62 -15.26
CA ALA A 90 16.86 5.27 -15.54
C ALA A 90 16.66 6.67 -16.12
N LEU A 91 15.73 6.84 -17.06
CA LEU A 91 15.35 8.13 -17.63
C LEU A 91 14.78 9.08 -16.56
N ASN A 92 13.85 8.60 -15.71
CA ASN A 92 13.33 9.38 -14.62
C ASN A 92 14.42 9.90 -13.67
N TYR A 93 15.36 9.03 -13.30
CA TYR A 93 16.47 9.40 -12.44
C TYR A 93 17.43 10.41 -13.12
N TYR A 94 17.73 10.18 -14.39
CA TYR A 94 18.65 11.03 -15.15
C TYR A 94 18.11 12.46 -15.36
N PHE A 95 16.82 12.59 -15.67
CA PHE A 95 16.17 13.88 -15.92
C PHE A 95 15.57 14.52 -14.67
N ALA A 96 15.68 13.88 -13.49
CA ALA A 96 15.14 14.42 -12.26
C ALA A 96 15.91 15.67 -11.81
N ILE A 97 15.19 16.72 -11.47
CA ILE A 97 15.73 17.95 -10.86
C ILE A 97 16.32 17.61 -9.48
N ASP A 98 15.59 16.84 -8.67
CA ASP A 98 16.04 16.35 -7.37
C ASP A 98 16.29 14.83 -7.45
N ARG A 99 17.57 14.46 -7.55
CA ARG A 99 17.99 13.05 -7.65
C ARG A 99 17.73 12.28 -6.35
N GLY A 100 17.81 12.93 -5.20
CA GLY A 100 17.50 12.31 -3.91
C GLY A 100 16.04 11.89 -3.83
N LEU A 101 15.14 12.76 -4.23
CA LEU A 101 13.70 12.46 -4.30
C LEU A 101 13.40 11.39 -5.36
N ALA A 102 14.05 11.45 -6.52
CA ALA A 102 13.89 10.44 -7.57
C ALA A 102 14.34 9.06 -7.09
N PHE A 103 15.47 8.98 -6.40
CA PHE A 103 15.96 7.73 -5.80
C PHE A 103 15.01 7.20 -4.74
N TYR A 104 14.49 8.05 -3.87
CA TYR A 104 13.49 7.67 -2.88
C TYR A 104 12.22 7.09 -3.54
N LYS A 105 11.71 7.72 -4.60
CA LYS A 105 10.56 7.19 -5.34
C LYS A 105 10.88 5.85 -6.02
N LEU A 106 12.10 5.68 -6.53
CA LEU A 106 12.55 4.42 -7.10
C LEU A 106 12.51 3.28 -6.08
N THR A 107 12.91 3.52 -4.82
CA THR A 107 12.85 2.48 -3.77
C THR A 107 11.42 2.01 -3.52
N ILE A 108 10.43 2.91 -3.55
CA ILE A 108 9.01 2.56 -3.41
C ILE A 108 8.54 1.67 -4.56
N TYR A 109 8.93 1.97 -5.81
CA TYR A 109 8.59 1.13 -6.96
C TYR A 109 9.24 -0.26 -6.88
N ILE A 110 10.51 -0.34 -6.46
CA ILE A 110 11.19 -1.62 -6.24
C ILE A 110 10.48 -2.45 -5.17
N GLN A 111 10.03 -1.83 -4.07
CA GLN A 111 9.25 -2.51 -3.03
C GLN A 111 7.92 -3.04 -3.59
N ALA A 112 7.21 -2.26 -4.39
CA ALA A 112 5.95 -2.69 -5.02
C ALA A 112 6.16 -3.89 -5.96
N ILE A 113 7.23 -3.88 -6.77
CA ILE A 113 7.61 -4.98 -7.65
C ILE A 113 7.98 -6.23 -6.83
N ALA A 114 8.77 -6.06 -5.78
CA ALA A 114 9.16 -7.16 -4.89
C ALA A 114 7.94 -7.78 -4.19
N LEU A 115 7.00 -6.95 -3.73
CA LEU A 115 5.73 -7.40 -3.17
C LEU A 115 4.91 -8.20 -4.19
N PHE A 116 4.82 -7.72 -5.42
CA PHE A 116 4.11 -8.43 -6.50
C PHE A 116 4.68 -9.84 -6.72
N PHE A 117 6.00 -9.97 -6.84
CA PHE A 117 6.63 -11.27 -7.01
C PHE A 117 6.45 -12.18 -5.79
N LEU A 118 6.49 -11.62 -4.59
CA LEU A 118 6.26 -12.35 -3.36
C LEU A 118 4.83 -12.89 -3.28
N LEU A 119 3.82 -12.08 -3.60
CA LEU A 119 2.41 -12.49 -3.67
C LEU A 119 2.20 -13.55 -4.76
N PHE A 120 2.83 -13.40 -5.91
CA PHE A 120 2.79 -14.39 -6.99
C PHE A 120 3.39 -15.74 -6.57
N ALA A 121 4.53 -15.73 -5.86
CA ALA A 121 5.15 -16.95 -5.33
C ALA A 121 4.28 -17.63 -4.26
N LEU A 122 3.47 -16.86 -3.55
CA LEU A 122 2.58 -17.32 -2.48
C LEU A 122 1.10 -17.42 -2.91
N ARG A 123 0.83 -17.45 -4.22
CA ARG A 123 -0.54 -17.46 -4.78
C ARG A 123 -1.46 -18.54 -4.23
N SER A 124 -0.91 -19.66 -3.72
CA SER A 124 -1.69 -20.70 -3.04
C SER A 124 -2.32 -20.27 -1.70
N ASN A 125 -2.01 -19.05 -1.22
CA ASN A 125 -2.56 -18.47 0.00
C ASN A 125 -3.37 -17.19 -0.28
N LEU A 126 -3.81 -16.97 -1.54
CA LEU A 126 -4.55 -15.77 -1.93
C LEU A 126 -5.79 -15.52 -1.10
N GLU A 127 -6.49 -16.56 -0.66
CA GLU A 127 -7.65 -16.43 0.23
C GLU A 127 -7.32 -15.71 1.53
N LYS A 128 -6.24 -16.13 2.21
CA LYS A 128 -5.81 -15.51 3.48
C LYS A 128 -5.39 -14.07 3.26
N ILE A 129 -4.70 -13.81 2.16
CA ILE A 129 -4.24 -12.49 1.74
C ILE A 129 -5.44 -11.60 1.43
N SER A 130 -6.41 -12.10 0.65
CA SER A 130 -7.65 -11.40 0.33
C SER A 130 -8.48 -11.13 1.58
N PHE A 131 -8.57 -12.09 2.49
CA PHE A 131 -9.27 -11.91 3.77
C PHE A 131 -8.64 -10.80 4.62
N ALA A 132 -7.30 -10.74 4.71
CA ALA A 132 -6.60 -9.68 5.41
C ALA A 132 -6.92 -8.29 4.81
N LEU A 133 -7.01 -8.19 3.47
CA LEU A 133 -7.37 -6.94 2.79
C LEU A 133 -8.84 -6.55 3.05
N VAL A 134 -9.76 -7.52 3.01
CA VAL A 134 -11.18 -7.28 3.33
C VAL A 134 -11.36 -6.82 4.77
N LEU A 135 -10.66 -7.47 5.71
CA LEU A 135 -10.69 -7.07 7.12
C LEU A 135 -10.16 -5.64 7.32
N SER A 136 -9.03 -5.32 6.66
CA SER A 136 -8.47 -3.96 6.66
C SER A 136 -9.45 -2.94 6.08
N GLY A 137 -10.08 -3.27 4.95
CA GLY A 137 -11.14 -2.44 4.33
C GLY A 137 -12.32 -2.21 5.25
N GLY A 138 -12.75 -3.23 5.99
CA GLY A 138 -13.82 -3.12 7.00
C GLY A 138 -13.46 -2.13 8.11
N VAL A 139 -12.24 -2.21 8.67
CA VAL A 139 -11.75 -1.26 9.67
C VAL A 139 -11.70 0.16 9.12
N GLN A 140 -11.20 0.34 7.89
CA GLN A 140 -11.16 1.65 7.23
C GLN A 140 -12.57 2.21 6.97
N SER A 141 -13.53 1.36 6.60
CA SER A 141 -14.92 1.75 6.38
C SER A 141 -15.59 2.24 7.67
N ILE A 142 -15.38 1.53 8.79
CA ILE A 142 -15.90 1.96 10.10
C ILE A 142 -15.32 3.33 10.48
N LEU A 143 -14.00 3.50 10.35
CA LEU A 143 -13.36 4.77 10.65
C LEU A 143 -13.86 5.90 9.74
N ALA A 144 -14.05 5.61 8.45
CA ALA A 144 -14.60 6.54 7.47
C ALA A 144 -16.03 7.00 7.82
N ILE A 145 -16.90 6.09 8.27
CA ILE A 145 -18.25 6.39 8.71
C ILE A 145 -18.22 7.30 9.95
N ILE A 146 -17.35 6.99 10.94
CA ILE A 146 -17.18 7.83 12.13
C ILE A 146 -16.71 9.23 11.76
N GLN A 147 -15.73 9.36 10.87
CA GLN A 147 -15.22 10.65 10.41
C GLN A 147 -16.28 11.46 9.67
N PHE A 148 -17.06 10.81 8.81
CA PHE A 148 -18.14 11.46 8.07
C PHE A 148 -19.26 11.92 9.03
N ALA A 149 -19.69 11.08 9.97
CA ALA A 149 -20.74 11.41 10.93
C ALA A 149 -20.33 12.53 11.90
N SER A 150 -19.07 12.51 12.36
CA SER A 150 -18.53 13.53 13.27
C SER A 150 -18.04 14.80 12.58
N GLN A 151 -17.93 14.80 11.25
CA GLN A 151 -17.34 15.87 10.43
C GLN A 151 -15.95 16.31 10.91
N LYS A 152 -15.17 15.36 11.45
CA LYS A 152 -13.81 15.60 11.96
C LYS A 152 -12.92 14.39 11.72
N VAL A 153 -11.66 14.65 11.36
CA VAL A 153 -10.57 13.68 11.45
C VAL A 153 -9.72 14.09 12.66
N PHE A 154 -9.58 13.20 13.63
CA PHE A 154 -8.71 13.46 14.78
C PHE A 154 -7.24 13.21 14.40
N ALA A 155 -6.33 14.00 14.97
CA ALA A 155 -4.90 13.78 14.79
C ALA A 155 -4.46 12.52 15.56
N SER A 156 -3.73 11.65 14.90
CA SER A 156 -3.12 10.48 15.53
C SER A 156 -1.77 10.16 14.88
N LYS A 157 -0.71 10.33 15.65
CA LYS A 157 0.65 9.98 15.20
C LYS A 157 0.79 8.48 14.88
N TRP A 158 0.13 7.63 15.67
CA TRP A 158 0.17 6.17 15.51
C TRP A 158 -0.61 5.66 14.29
N LEU A 159 -1.62 6.38 13.88
CA LEU A 159 -2.40 6.07 12.68
C LEU A 159 -1.94 6.89 11.46
N GLY A 160 -1.00 7.81 11.66
CA GLY A 160 -0.50 8.70 10.60
C GLY A 160 -1.54 9.71 10.12
N MET A 161 -2.53 10.05 10.96
CA MET A 161 -3.62 10.97 10.61
C MET A 161 -3.33 12.38 11.09
N ALA A 162 -3.56 13.36 10.21
CA ALA A 162 -3.60 14.78 10.55
C ALA A 162 -5.03 15.21 10.90
N SER A 163 -5.18 16.22 11.77
CA SER A 163 -6.48 16.81 12.06
C SER A 163 -7.06 17.47 10.81
N GLN A 164 -8.33 17.18 10.51
CA GLN A 164 -9.08 17.76 9.41
C GLN A 164 -10.50 18.10 9.86
N ASN A 165 -11.03 19.21 9.36
CA ASN A 165 -12.44 19.56 9.50
C ASN A 165 -12.88 20.42 8.30
N PRO A 166 -14.18 20.62 8.06
CA PRO A 166 -14.69 21.34 6.90
C PRO A 166 -14.28 22.81 6.83
N THR A 167 -13.89 23.44 7.96
CA THR A 167 -13.53 24.85 8.01
C THR A 167 -12.08 25.13 7.62
N ILE A 168 -11.21 24.11 7.62
CA ILE A 168 -9.81 24.25 7.23
C ILE A 168 -9.73 24.37 5.71
N LEU A 169 -9.08 25.45 5.24
CA LEU A 169 -8.82 25.67 3.81
C LEU A 169 -7.94 24.54 3.24
N GLY A 170 -8.28 24.07 2.03
CA GLY A 170 -7.57 22.98 1.37
C GLY A 170 -8.01 21.58 1.82
N THR A 171 -8.86 21.46 2.84
CA THR A 171 -9.47 20.16 3.21
C THR A 171 -10.44 19.71 2.11
N PRO A 172 -10.34 18.47 1.62
CA PRO A 172 -11.29 17.88 0.68
C PRO A 172 -12.70 17.80 1.26
N VAL A 173 -13.59 18.59 0.71
CA VAL A 173 -15.01 18.68 1.11
C VAL A 173 -15.94 18.48 -0.06
N VAL A 174 -17.21 18.24 0.22
CA VAL A 174 -18.32 18.38 -0.72
C VAL A 174 -19.09 19.62 -0.31
N GLU A 175 -19.25 20.56 -1.21
CA GLU A 175 -20.03 21.77 -0.99
C GLU A 175 -21.48 21.51 -1.44
N THR A 176 -22.41 21.79 -0.55
CA THR A 176 -23.86 21.66 -0.77
C THR A 176 -24.55 22.96 -0.38
N ALA A 177 -25.85 23.07 -0.68
CA ALA A 177 -26.65 24.22 -0.23
C ALA A 177 -26.66 24.41 1.29
N ASP A 178 -26.52 23.30 2.04
CA ASP A 178 -26.54 23.28 3.51
C ASP A 178 -25.13 23.50 4.12
N GLY A 179 -24.07 23.65 3.29
CA GLY A 179 -22.72 23.90 3.75
C GLY A 179 -21.66 22.94 3.23
N ARG A 180 -20.50 22.93 3.91
CA ARG A 180 -19.33 22.16 3.53
C ARG A 180 -19.26 20.86 4.36
N TRP A 181 -19.24 19.73 3.67
CA TRP A 181 -19.20 18.41 4.28
C TRP A 181 -17.84 17.75 4.08
N LEU A 182 -17.23 17.30 5.17
CA LEU A 182 -15.95 16.61 5.14
C LEU A 182 -16.07 15.28 4.41
N ARG A 183 -15.19 15.02 3.45
CA ARG A 183 -15.02 13.69 2.86
C ARG A 183 -14.23 12.81 3.82
N ALA A 184 -14.61 11.53 3.95
CA ALA A 184 -13.91 10.58 4.82
C ALA A 184 -12.52 10.22 4.27
N PHE A 185 -11.54 10.11 5.15
CA PHE A 185 -10.14 9.80 4.84
C PHE A 185 -9.75 8.38 5.25
N GLY A 186 -10.46 7.77 6.23
CA GLY A 186 -9.91 6.64 6.94
C GLY A 186 -8.60 7.03 7.63
N THR A 187 -7.57 6.22 7.48
CA THR A 187 -6.20 6.57 7.91
C THR A 187 -5.34 7.13 6.78
N PHE A 188 -5.89 7.27 5.56
CA PHE A 188 -5.16 7.75 4.40
C PHE A 188 -5.02 9.27 4.38
N SER A 189 -4.05 9.75 3.62
CA SER A 189 -3.79 11.19 3.46
C SER A 189 -4.81 11.90 2.56
N HIS A 190 -5.62 11.15 1.80
CA HIS A 190 -6.60 11.72 0.87
C HIS A 190 -7.81 10.79 0.66
N PRO A 191 -9.05 11.32 0.57
CA PRO A 191 -10.27 10.52 0.36
C PRO A 191 -10.26 9.63 -0.89
N ASN A 192 -9.62 10.08 -1.97
CA ASN A 192 -9.53 9.29 -3.20
C ASN A 192 -8.66 8.04 -3.03
N ILE A 193 -7.63 8.11 -2.16
CA ILE A 193 -6.78 6.95 -1.85
C ILE A 193 -7.60 5.93 -1.04
N LEU A 194 -8.38 6.38 -0.06
CA LEU A 194 -9.32 5.53 0.66
C LEU A 194 -10.29 4.83 -0.31
N ALA A 195 -10.90 5.59 -1.25
CA ALA A 195 -11.82 5.04 -2.22
C ALA A 195 -11.17 3.94 -3.07
N GLY A 196 -9.95 4.18 -3.60
CA GLY A 196 -9.20 3.19 -4.34
C GLY A 196 -8.89 1.94 -3.52
N PHE A 197 -8.50 2.10 -2.25
CA PHE A 197 -8.24 0.97 -1.35
C PHE A 197 -9.51 0.14 -1.09
N LEU A 198 -10.65 0.79 -0.85
CA LEU A 198 -11.93 0.11 -0.64
C LEU A 198 -12.41 -0.66 -1.87
N VAL A 199 -12.16 -0.16 -3.09
CA VAL A 199 -12.44 -0.90 -4.33
C VAL A 199 -11.68 -2.23 -4.36
N PHE A 200 -10.38 -2.22 -4.03
CA PHE A 200 -9.60 -3.46 -3.95
C PHE A 200 -10.13 -4.41 -2.86
N ALA A 201 -10.51 -3.88 -1.70
CA ALA A 201 -11.09 -4.68 -0.63
C ALA A 201 -12.42 -5.34 -1.07
N ILE A 202 -13.28 -4.61 -1.78
CA ILE A 202 -14.54 -5.13 -2.33
C ILE A 202 -14.27 -6.23 -3.36
N LEU A 203 -13.33 -6.03 -4.29
CA LEU A 203 -12.98 -7.04 -5.29
C LEU A 203 -12.46 -8.32 -4.63
N CYS A 204 -11.65 -8.21 -3.58
CA CYS A 204 -11.20 -9.36 -2.79
C CYS A 204 -12.37 -10.04 -2.04
N GLY A 205 -13.33 -9.26 -1.54
CA GLY A 205 -14.54 -9.80 -0.92
C GLY A 205 -15.39 -10.60 -1.92
N ILE A 206 -15.59 -10.07 -3.13
CA ILE A 206 -16.29 -10.77 -4.21
C ILE A 206 -15.53 -12.07 -4.57
N PHE A 207 -14.22 -12.01 -4.71
CA PHE A 207 -13.41 -13.20 -4.98
C PHE A 207 -13.62 -14.29 -3.91
N LEU A 208 -13.56 -13.95 -2.62
CA LEU A 208 -13.79 -14.89 -1.54
C LEU A 208 -15.20 -15.48 -1.56
N PHE A 209 -16.20 -14.65 -1.80
CA PHE A 209 -17.61 -15.07 -1.88
C PHE A 209 -17.83 -16.05 -3.03
N VAL A 210 -17.35 -15.73 -4.23
CA VAL A 210 -17.51 -16.60 -5.42
C VAL A 210 -16.80 -17.92 -5.20
N LYS A 211 -15.59 -17.89 -4.64
CA LYS A 211 -14.83 -19.10 -4.37
C LYS A 211 -15.56 -20.03 -3.40
N GLN A 212 -16.09 -19.48 -2.31
CA GLN A 212 -16.88 -20.26 -1.34
C GLN A 212 -18.11 -20.91 -1.98
N GLN A 213 -18.79 -20.22 -2.90
CA GLN A 213 -19.94 -20.77 -3.61
C GLN A 213 -19.57 -21.94 -4.55
N VAL A 214 -18.36 -21.88 -5.13
CA VAL A 214 -17.87 -22.97 -6.01
C VAL A 214 -17.43 -24.20 -5.19
N GLU A 215 -16.83 -23.99 -4.02
CA GLU A 215 -16.39 -25.10 -3.15
C GLU A 215 -17.54 -25.80 -2.41
N ASN A 216 -18.68 -25.14 -2.23
CA ASN A 216 -19.87 -25.69 -1.59
C ASN A 216 -20.82 -26.45 -2.58
N LYS A 217 -20.50 -26.50 -3.87
CA LYS A 217 -21.19 -27.29 -4.89
C LYS A 217 -20.44 -28.56 -5.23
#